data_adb26558ddde161c0aef6bcb2908c0c5
#
_entry.id   adb26558ddde161c0aef6bcb2908c0c5
#
_cell.length_a   1.000
_cell.length_b   1.000
_cell.length_c   1.000
_cell.angle_alpha   90.00
_cell.angle_beta   90.00
_cell.angle_gamma   90.00
#
_symmetry.space_group_name_H-M   'P 1'
#
loop_
_entity.id
_entity.type
_entity.pdbx_description
1 polymer ?
#
loop_
_entity_poly.entity_id
_entity_poly.type
_entity_poly.pdbx_seq_one_letter_code
_entity_poly.pdbx_strand_id
1 'polypeptide(L)'
;MLLIARDLGFLPQGKAINSLILAPGERAEVLVNLSEGQGVSLISGVKRGFFDKIKNVFSSNNDFADNTVLELRPLGEISAFSKKMNESFNTDATAMLESKITQERTFELDVTNGLINKQRFDPRRVDVSAKVGTVERWVINSSLPVGFTIQGAKFVIESQDDVNVDVSELVWKDTVWVKKKVQILSL
;
A
#
# COMPACT_ATOMS: atom_id res chain seq x y z
N MET A 1 0.97 9.84 -15.16
CA MET A 1 -0.24 9.62 -14.36
C MET A 1 -0.07 10.24 -12.98
N LEU A 2 -1.18 10.60 -12.35
CA LEU A 2 -1.20 11.22 -11.03
C LEU A 2 -1.86 10.23 -10.05
N LEU A 3 -1.12 9.75 -9.07
CA LEU A 3 -1.65 8.94 -7.98
C LEU A 3 -2.40 9.85 -7.01
N ILE A 4 -3.65 9.52 -6.71
CA ILE A 4 -4.52 10.35 -5.85
C ILE A 4 -5.01 9.62 -4.61
N ALA A 5 -5.13 8.29 -4.65
CA ALA A 5 -5.61 7.51 -3.51
C ALA A 5 -4.95 6.14 -3.45
N ARG A 6 -4.97 5.55 -2.26
CA ARG A 6 -4.62 4.15 -2.01
C ARG A 6 -5.62 3.54 -1.04
N ASP A 7 -5.88 2.27 -1.18
CA ASP A 7 -6.71 1.43 -0.31
C ASP A 7 -8.00 2.12 0.17
N LEU A 8 -7.95 2.83 1.31
CA LEU A 8 -9.11 3.40 1.99
C LEU A 8 -9.15 4.93 2.01
N GLY A 9 -8.20 5.61 1.34
CA GLY A 9 -8.18 7.07 1.41
C GLY A 9 -7.40 7.77 0.32
N PHE A 10 -7.66 9.08 0.20
CA PHE A 10 -6.89 9.96 -0.66
C PHE A 10 -5.53 10.28 -0.04
N LEU A 11 -4.53 10.49 -0.89
CA LEU A 11 -3.28 11.09 -0.44
C LEU A 11 -3.52 12.56 -0.02
N PRO A 12 -2.69 13.11 0.87
CA PRO A 12 -2.75 14.54 1.19
C PRO A 12 -2.64 15.42 -0.05
N GLN A 13 -1.82 15.01 -1.01
CA GLN A 13 -1.64 15.67 -2.30
C GLN A 13 -1.41 14.64 -3.40
N GLY A 14 -1.94 14.88 -4.60
CA GLY A 14 -1.70 14.04 -5.75
C GLY A 14 -0.21 13.95 -6.12
N LYS A 15 0.29 12.75 -6.37
CA LYS A 15 1.70 12.48 -6.68
C LYS A 15 1.86 12.06 -8.14
N ALA A 16 2.70 12.78 -8.90
CA ALA A 16 3.04 12.38 -10.27
C ALA A 16 3.92 11.12 -10.23
N ILE A 17 3.49 10.07 -10.94
CA ILE A 17 4.20 8.80 -10.99
C ILE A 17 4.24 8.24 -12.42
N ASN A 18 5.28 7.46 -12.72
CA ASN A 18 5.42 6.71 -13.97
C ASN A 18 5.22 5.21 -13.75
N SER A 19 5.36 4.75 -12.52
CA SER A 19 5.17 3.34 -12.14
C SER A 19 4.71 3.25 -10.70
N LEU A 20 4.02 2.16 -10.38
CA LEU A 20 3.51 1.87 -9.04
C LEU A 20 3.75 0.40 -8.74
N ILE A 21 4.18 0.11 -7.52
CA ILE A 21 4.24 -1.24 -6.99
C ILE A 21 3.02 -1.44 -6.11
N LEU A 22 2.28 -2.50 -6.36
CA LEU A 22 1.14 -2.93 -5.55
C LEU A 22 1.41 -4.35 -5.04
N ALA A 23 1.30 -4.54 -3.75
CA ALA A 23 1.22 -5.87 -3.16
C ALA A 23 -0.17 -6.48 -3.38
N PRO A 24 -0.30 -7.81 -3.30
CA PRO A 24 -1.60 -8.44 -3.32
C PRO A 24 -2.54 -7.83 -2.27
N GLY A 25 -3.73 -7.38 -2.71
CA GLY A 25 -4.73 -6.73 -1.86
C GLY A 25 -4.58 -5.21 -1.73
N GLU A 26 -3.46 -4.60 -2.11
CA GLU A 26 -3.35 -3.14 -2.21
C GLU A 26 -4.10 -2.62 -3.44
N ARG A 27 -4.69 -1.45 -3.31
CA ARG A 27 -5.40 -0.73 -4.38
C ARG A 27 -4.80 0.65 -4.55
N ALA A 28 -4.98 1.23 -5.74
CA ALA A 28 -4.57 2.59 -6.03
C ALA A 28 -5.54 3.23 -7.03
N GLU A 29 -5.76 4.52 -6.87
CA GLU A 29 -6.49 5.33 -7.83
C GLU A 29 -5.53 6.31 -8.50
N VAL A 30 -5.57 6.31 -9.83
CA VAL A 30 -4.70 7.16 -10.64
C VAL A 30 -5.52 7.95 -11.66
N LEU A 31 -5.15 9.20 -11.85
CA LEU A 31 -5.66 10.01 -12.95
C LEU A 31 -4.71 9.91 -14.14
N VAL A 32 -5.26 9.62 -15.29
CA VAL A 32 -4.53 9.56 -16.57
C VAL A 32 -5.02 10.70 -17.45
N ASN A 33 -4.10 11.53 -17.94
CA ASN A 33 -4.43 12.59 -18.89
C ASN A 33 -4.43 12.02 -20.32
N LEU A 34 -5.57 12.10 -20.97
CA LEU A 34 -5.77 11.68 -22.36
C LEU A 34 -6.04 12.87 -23.30
N SER A 35 -5.88 14.11 -22.83
CA SER A 35 -6.22 15.32 -23.60
C SER A 35 -5.42 15.51 -24.90
N GLU A 36 -4.26 14.84 -25.02
CA GLU A 36 -3.45 14.86 -26.24
C GLU A 36 -3.96 13.89 -27.32
N GLY A 37 -5.06 13.20 -27.08
CA GLY A 37 -5.66 12.24 -28.03
C GLY A 37 -4.85 10.96 -28.25
N GLN A 38 -3.76 10.77 -27.51
CA GLN A 38 -2.94 9.56 -27.58
C GLN A 38 -3.47 8.47 -26.64
N GLY A 39 -3.42 7.21 -27.10
CA GLY A 39 -3.69 6.06 -26.26
C GLY A 39 -2.61 5.88 -25.18
N VAL A 40 -3.00 5.34 -24.03
CA VAL A 40 -2.12 5.02 -22.91
C VAL A 40 -2.28 3.55 -22.55
N SER A 41 -1.15 2.84 -22.44
CA SER A 41 -1.13 1.45 -22.01
C SER A 41 -0.61 1.32 -20.59
N LEU A 42 -1.34 0.59 -19.75
CA LEU A 42 -0.88 0.12 -18.46
C LEU A 42 -0.21 -1.24 -18.65
N ILE A 43 1.05 -1.31 -18.35
CA ILE A 43 1.87 -2.51 -18.54
C ILE A 43 2.23 -3.07 -17.18
N SER A 44 1.97 -4.37 -16.98
CA SER A 44 2.49 -5.11 -15.84
C SER A 44 3.87 -5.64 -16.20
N GLY A 45 4.87 -5.24 -15.45
CA GLY A 45 6.23 -5.71 -15.68
C GLY A 45 7.18 -5.18 -14.63
N VAL A 46 8.27 -5.91 -14.45
CA VAL A 46 9.31 -5.55 -13.50
C VAL A 46 10.34 -4.72 -14.21
N LYS A 47 10.59 -3.48 -13.74
CA LYS A 47 11.77 -2.75 -14.21
C LYS A 47 13.02 -3.57 -13.94
N ARG A 48 13.74 -3.96 -15.00
CA ARG A 48 14.93 -4.85 -14.98
C ARG A 48 16.02 -4.49 -13.96
N GLY A 49 16.02 -3.31 -13.33
CA GLY A 49 17.07 -2.89 -12.39
C GLY A 49 16.80 -3.18 -10.91
N PHE A 50 15.57 -3.37 -10.49
CA PHE A 50 15.24 -3.52 -9.06
C PHE A 50 15.10 -4.98 -8.61
N PHE A 51 14.80 -5.90 -9.52
CA PHE A 51 14.49 -7.29 -9.20
C PHE A 51 15.59 -8.29 -9.51
N ASP A 52 16.71 -7.88 -10.10
CA ASP A 52 17.86 -8.80 -10.29
C ASP A 52 18.41 -9.34 -8.95
N LYS A 53 18.14 -8.65 -7.84
CA LYS A 53 18.47 -9.13 -6.48
C LYS A 53 17.46 -10.15 -5.93
N ILE A 54 16.23 -10.21 -6.47
CA ILE A 54 15.19 -11.15 -6.04
C ILE A 54 15.19 -12.40 -6.91
N LYS A 55 15.72 -12.35 -8.12
CA LYS A 55 15.83 -13.52 -9.03
C LYS A 55 16.52 -14.72 -8.42
N ASN A 56 17.44 -14.53 -7.48
CA ASN A 56 18.14 -15.65 -6.85
C ASN A 56 17.30 -16.43 -5.82
N VAL A 57 16.10 -15.96 -5.47
CA VAL A 57 15.23 -16.62 -4.47
C VAL A 57 14.09 -17.40 -5.13
N PHE A 58 13.69 -17.04 -6.36
CA PHE A 58 12.58 -17.67 -7.07
C PHE A 58 12.95 -17.92 -8.54
N SER A 59 14.08 -18.55 -8.79
CA SER A 59 14.50 -18.90 -10.15
C SER A 59 13.71 -20.10 -10.67
N SER A 60 12.62 -19.83 -11.34
CA SER A 60 12.22 -20.65 -12.49
C SER A 60 12.23 -19.72 -13.71
N ASN A 61 12.85 -20.21 -14.80
CA ASN A 61 13.05 -19.53 -16.07
C ASN A 61 11.73 -19.06 -16.70
N ASN A 62 11.19 -17.93 -16.23
CA ASN A 62 10.18 -17.20 -16.97
C ASN A 62 10.69 -15.78 -17.16
N ASP A 63 11.08 -15.45 -18.39
CA ASP A 63 11.09 -14.07 -18.87
C ASP A 63 9.69 -13.53 -18.59
N PHE A 64 9.59 -12.66 -17.59
CA PHE A 64 8.36 -11.87 -17.39
C PHE A 64 8.27 -10.95 -18.60
N ALA A 65 7.56 -11.40 -19.63
CA ALA A 65 7.19 -10.53 -20.72
C ALA A 65 6.36 -9.38 -20.16
N ASP A 66 6.65 -8.16 -20.57
CA ASP A 66 5.83 -7.02 -20.27
C ASP A 66 4.42 -7.32 -20.80
N ASN A 67 3.45 -7.44 -19.90
CA ASN A 67 2.07 -7.73 -20.26
C ASN A 67 1.24 -6.45 -20.17
N THR A 68 0.60 -6.08 -21.25
CA THR A 68 -0.39 -5.00 -21.24
C THR A 68 -1.61 -5.47 -20.45
N VAL A 69 -1.90 -4.77 -19.36
CA VAL A 69 -3.05 -5.05 -18.47
C VAL A 69 -4.28 -4.29 -18.95
N LEU A 70 -4.08 -3.05 -19.40
CA LEU A 70 -5.15 -2.17 -19.82
C LEU A 70 -4.63 -1.21 -20.89
N GLU A 71 -5.43 -0.99 -21.92
CA GLU A 71 -5.20 0.02 -22.94
C GLU A 71 -6.36 1.02 -22.93
N LEU A 72 -6.05 2.28 -22.70
CA LEU A 72 -7.00 3.39 -22.77
C LEU A 72 -6.87 4.06 -24.14
N ARG A 73 -7.92 3.99 -24.94
CA ARG A 73 -7.99 4.62 -26.27
C ARG A 73 -9.05 5.70 -26.26
N PRO A 74 -8.68 6.98 -26.43
CA PRO A 74 -9.67 8.04 -26.53
C PRO A 74 -10.50 7.87 -27.79
N LEU A 75 -11.81 7.98 -27.64
CA LEU A 75 -12.77 7.98 -28.74
C LEU A 75 -13.38 9.39 -28.85
N GLY A 76 -12.86 10.20 -29.79
CA GLY A 76 -13.32 11.57 -30.03
C GLY A 76 -12.54 12.63 -29.23
N GLU A 77 -13.08 13.85 -29.22
CA GLU A 77 -12.48 14.96 -28.49
C GLU A 77 -12.66 14.77 -26.98
N ILE A 78 -11.58 14.86 -26.24
CA ILE A 78 -11.57 14.78 -24.78
C ILE A 78 -11.38 16.18 -24.23
N SER A 79 -12.34 16.65 -23.45
CA SER A 79 -12.19 17.89 -22.69
C SER A 79 -11.11 17.71 -21.61
N ALA A 80 -10.12 18.59 -21.59
CA ALA A 80 -9.13 18.58 -20.52
C ALA A 80 -9.83 18.85 -19.18
N PHE A 81 -9.55 18.00 -18.20
CA PHE A 81 -9.98 18.26 -16.82
C PHE A 81 -9.14 19.41 -16.26
N SER A 82 -9.75 20.60 -16.16
CA SER A 82 -9.01 21.83 -15.82
C SER A 82 -8.94 22.14 -14.33
N LYS A 83 -9.56 21.34 -13.47
CA LYS A 83 -9.57 21.60 -12.03
C LYS A 83 -8.17 21.33 -11.46
N LYS A 84 -7.52 22.38 -10.98
CA LYS A 84 -6.26 22.24 -10.23
C LYS A 84 -6.57 21.50 -8.93
N MET A 85 -6.00 20.32 -8.78
CA MET A 85 -6.09 19.52 -7.56
C MET A 85 -5.03 20.02 -6.55
N ASN A 86 -5.18 21.26 -6.09
CA ASN A 86 -4.23 21.90 -5.16
C ASN A 86 -4.69 21.82 -3.70
N GLU A 87 -5.82 21.19 -3.43
CA GLU A 87 -6.37 21.08 -2.08
C GLU A 87 -5.90 19.78 -1.44
N SER A 88 -5.59 19.82 -0.16
CA SER A 88 -5.34 18.64 0.65
C SER A 88 -6.64 17.85 0.79
N PHE A 89 -6.62 16.58 0.35
CA PHE A 89 -7.82 15.74 0.40
C PHE A 89 -7.94 14.96 1.71
N ASN A 90 -6.86 14.88 2.50
CA ASN A 90 -6.84 14.02 3.67
C ASN A 90 -5.97 14.61 4.76
N THR A 91 -6.60 15.21 5.76
CA THR A 91 -5.93 15.70 6.98
C THR A 91 -6.02 14.71 8.13
N ASP A 92 -6.98 13.78 8.09
CA ASP A 92 -7.25 12.86 9.19
C ASP A 92 -6.15 11.81 9.34
N ALA A 93 -5.58 11.33 8.23
CA ALA A 93 -4.49 10.37 8.27
C ALA A 93 -3.22 10.96 8.89
N THR A 94 -2.95 12.25 8.63
CA THR A 94 -1.78 12.94 9.21
C THR A 94 -1.95 13.18 10.70
N ALA A 95 -3.18 13.46 11.18
CA ALA A 95 -3.47 13.64 12.59
C ALA A 95 -3.21 12.36 13.42
N MET A 96 -3.18 11.19 12.78
CA MET A 96 -2.85 9.94 13.48
C MET A 96 -1.44 9.94 14.06
N LEU A 97 -0.48 10.61 13.43
CA LEU A 97 0.90 10.68 13.93
C LEU A 97 1.03 11.43 15.26
N GLU A 98 0.09 12.35 15.54
CA GLU A 98 0.05 13.14 16.78
C GLU A 98 -0.82 12.49 17.86
N SER A 99 -1.44 11.35 17.53
CA SER A 99 -2.35 10.68 18.45
C SER A 99 -1.60 10.03 19.63
N LYS A 100 -2.23 10.06 20.80
CA LYS A 100 -1.70 9.36 21.97
C LYS A 100 -1.79 7.85 21.76
N ILE A 101 -0.66 7.18 21.69
CA ILE A 101 -0.58 5.72 21.64
C ILE A 101 -0.98 5.17 23.01
N THR A 102 -2.00 4.33 23.03
CA THR A 102 -2.51 3.72 24.27
C THR A 102 -1.91 2.35 24.53
N GLN A 103 -1.51 1.66 23.48
CA GLN A 103 -0.89 0.34 23.56
C GLN A 103 0.02 0.11 22.36
N GLU A 104 1.09 -0.67 22.58
CA GLU A 104 1.96 -1.18 21.53
C GLU A 104 1.86 -2.71 21.49
N ARG A 105 1.78 -3.29 20.29
CA ARG A 105 1.76 -4.74 20.06
C ARG A 105 2.79 -5.12 19.03
N THR A 106 3.38 -6.30 19.22
CA THR A 106 4.30 -6.88 18.23
C THR A 106 3.70 -8.15 17.64
N PHE A 107 3.77 -8.26 16.32
CA PHE A 107 3.34 -9.43 15.56
C PHE A 107 4.53 -9.99 14.79
N GLU A 108 4.86 -11.24 15.06
CA GLU A 108 5.89 -12.01 14.35
C GLU A 108 5.21 -12.93 13.33
N LEU A 109 5.42 -12.65 12.05
CA LEU A 109 4.85 -13.43 10.96
C LEU A 109 5.83 -14.51 10.51
N ASP A 110 5.50 -15.76 10.80
CA ASP A 110 6.19 -16.93 10.24
C ASP A 110 5.44 -17.38 8.99
N VAL A 111 5.83 -16.81 7.87
CA VAL A 111 5.17 -17.06 6.57
C VAL A 111 5.33 -18.51 6.13
N THR A 112 6.46 -19.13 6.44
CA THR A 112 6.76 -20.52 6.05
C THR A 112 5.82 -21.51 6.71
N ASN A 113 5.52 -21.29 8.00
CA ASN A 113 4.67 -22.20 8.79
C ASN A 113 3.23 -21.70 8.91
N GLY A 114 2.92 -20.50 8.40
CA GLY A 114 1.59 -19.90 8.48
C GLY A 114 1.20 -19.57 9.93
N LEU A 115 2.13 -18.97 10.70
CA LEU A 115 1.93 -18.63 12.09
C LEU A 115 2.02 -17.12 12.31
N ILE A 116 1.23 -16.63 13.27
CA ILE A 116 1.37 -15.29 13.85
C ILE A 116 1.68 -15.50 15.35
N ASN A 117 2.77 -14.90 15.82
CA ASN A 117 3.23 -15.07 17.21
C ASN A 117 3.32 -16.55 17.62
N LYS A 118 3.84 -17.41 16.74
CA LYS A 118 3.98 -18.86 16.91
C LYS A 118 2.66 -19.64 17.02
N GLN A 119 1.54 -19.00 16.70
CA GLN A 119 0.20 -19.62 16.79
C GLN A 119 -0.44 -19.73 15.40
N ARG A 120 -1.12 -20.85 15.16
CA ARG A 120 -1.97 -21.01 13.97
C ARG A 120 -3.29 -20.29 14.17
N PHE A 121 -3.90 -19.89 13.07
CA PHE A 121 -5.26 -19.36 13.10
C PHE A 121 -6.24 -20.37 13.72
N ASP A 122 -7.03 -19.90 14.67
CA ASP A 122 -8.16 -20.63 15.25
C ASP A 122 -9.38 -19.67 15.31
N PRO A 123 -10.46 -19.95 14.55
CA PRO A 123 -11.62 -19.06 14.49
C PRO A 123 -12.39 -18.98 15.82
N ARG A 124 -12.08 -19.84 16.79
CA ARG A 124 -12.70 -19.85 18.12
C ARG A 124 -11.92 -19.04 19.14
N ARG A 125 -10.75 -18.52 18.78
CA ARG A 125 -9.86 -17.79 19.67
C ARG A 125 -9.83 -16.31 19.27
N VAL A 126 -9.89 -15.44 20.26
CA VAL A 126 -9.63 -14.00 20.12
C VAL A 126 -8.20 -13.74 20.55
N ASP A 127 -7.32 -13.46 19.60
CA ASP A 127 -5.90 -13.21 19.87
C ASP A 127 -5.62 -11.75 20.25
N VAL A 128 -6.45 -10.82 19.75
CA VAL A 128 -6.32 -9.39 20.00
C VAL A 128 -7.66 -8.78 20.32
N SER A 129 -7.71 -7.99 21.38
CA SER A 129 -8.86 -7.16 21.72
C SER A 129 -8.38 -5.72 21.85
N ALA A 130 -8.96 -4.82 21.05
CA ALA A 130 -8.68 -3.40 21.07
C ALA A 130 -9.89 -2.63 21.59
N LYS A 131 -9.63 -1.50 22.26
CA LYS A 131 -10.70 -0.65 22.79
C LYS A 131 -11.08 0.40 21.75
N VAL A 132 -12.36 0.47 21.43
CA VAL A 132 -12.89 1.48 20.50
C VAL A 132 -12.53 2.89 20.95
N GLY A 133 -12.13 3.73 19.99
CA GLY A 133 -11.74 5.14 20.26
C GLY A 133 -10.33 5.28 20.84
N THR A 134 -9.50 4.25 20.76
CA THR A 134 -8.08 4.33 21.15
C THR A 134 -7.19 4.07 19.96
N VAL A 135 -5.97 4.61 19.98
CA VAL A 135 -4.96 4.37 18.95
C VAL A 135 -3.92 3.41 19.50
N GLU A 136 -3.65 2.35 18.78
CA GLU A 136 -2.60 1.38 19.07
C GLU A 136 -1.50 1.45 18.01
N ARG A 137 -0.23 1.26 18.42
CA ARG A 137 0.89 1.03 17.52
C ARG A 137 1.10 -0.47 17.37
N TRP A 138 1.11 -0.96 16.13
CA TRP A 138 1.41 -2.35 15.84
C TRP A 138 2.72 -2.45 15.09
N VAL A 139 3.66 -3.20 15.63
CA VAL A 139 4.95 -3.53 15.03
C VAL A 139 4.82 -4.90 14.41
N ILE A 140 4.93 -4.97 13.09
CA ILE A 140 4.75 -6.21 12.33
C ILE A 140 6.08 -6.60 11.73
N ASN A 141 6.64 -7.71 12.16
CA ASN A 141 7.88 -8.28 11.67
C ASN A 141 7.62 -9.50 10.80
N SER A 142 8.41 -9.68 9.74
CA SER A 142 8.34 -10.86 8.90
C SER A 142 9.71 -11.27 8.40
N SER A 143 9.99 -12.57 8.40
CA SER A 143 11.23 -13.12 7.86
C SER A 143 11.23 -13.18 6.32
N LEU A 144 10.06 -13.20 5.69
CA LEU A 144 9.87 -13.19 4.25
C LEU A 144 8.86 -12.10 3.87
N PRO A 145 8.99 -11.48 2.68
CA PRO A 145 8.03 -10.50 2.21
C PRO A 145 6.61 -11.10 2.14
N VAL A 146 5.63 -10.39 2.73
CA VAL A 146 4.23 -10.84 2.80
C VAL A 146 3.27 -9.66 2.83
N GLY A 147 2.07 -9.83 2.24
CA GLY A 147 0.95 -8.92 2.43
C GLY A 147 0.30 -9.15 3.80
N PHE A 148 0.09 -8.08 4.55
CA PHE A 148 -0.63 -8.09 5.82
C PHE A 148 -1.87 -7.22 5.70
N THR A 149 -3.04 -7.80 5.99
CA THR A 149 -4.33 -7.11 5.89
C THR A 149 -5.09 -7.19 7.20
N ILE A 150 -5.69 -6.07 7.62
CA ILE A 150 -6.60 -6.02 8.75
C ILE A 150 -8.01 -5.81 8.19
N GLN A 151 -8.84 -6.84 8.26
CA GLN A 151 -10.21 -6.77 7.77
C GLN A 151 -11.08 -5.94 8.72
N GLY A 152 -11.78 -4.94 8.15
CA GLY A 152 -12.72 -4.10 8.90
C GLY A 152 -12.10 -3.01 9.77
N ALA A 153 -10.79 -2.82 9.72
CA ALA A 153 -10.11 -1.71 10.38
C ALA A 153 -9.23 -0.94 9.38
N LYS A 154 -8.91 0.29 9.72
CA LYS A 154 -8.01 1.14 8.94
C LYS A 154 -6.80 1.54 9.77
N PHE A 155 -5.68 1.74 9.10
CA PHE A 155 -4.45 2.19 9.72
C PHE A 155 -3.68 3.15 8.82
N VAL A 156 -2.71 3.86 9.39
CA VAL A 156 -1.66 4.55 8.65
C VAL A 156 -0.32 3.87 8.89
N ILE A 157 0.58 3.90 7.90
CA ILE A 157 1.94 3.39 8.08
C ILE A 157 2.77 4.51 8.70
N GLU A 158 3.35 4.28 9.86
CA GLU A 158 4.27 5.18 10.53
C GLU A 158 5.70 5.02 9.99
N SER A 159 6.16 3.77 9.87
CA SER A 159 7.47 3.48 9.30
C SER A 159 7.51 2.13 8.58
N GLN A 160 8.45 1.99 7.65
CA GLN A 160 8.72 0.74 6.93
C GLN A 160 10.23 0.50 6.89
N ASP A 161 10.65 -0.70 7.35
CA ASP A 161 12.06 -1.09 7.46
C ASP A 161 12.91 -0.03 8.20
N ASP A 162 12.37 0.50 9.32
CA ASP A 162 12.93 1.55 10.18
C ASP A 162 13.09 2.94 9.52
N VAL A 163 12.44 3.16 8.39
CA VAL A 163 12.35 4.47 7.73
C VAL A 163 10.95 5.03 7.89
N ASN A 164 10.83 6.22 8.45
CA ASN A 164 9.53 6.90 8.58
C ASN A 164 8.94 7.20 7.21
N VAL A 165 7.62 7.04 7.10
CA VAL A 165 6.89 7.38 5.88
C VAL A 165 6.80 8.90 5.77
N ASP A 166 6.98 9.43 4.54
CA ASP A 166 6.80 10.84 4.26
C ASP A 166 5.33 11.26 4.51
N VAL A 167 5.13 12.37 5.22
CA VAL A 167 3.79 12.88 5.53
C VAL A 167 2.94 13.08 4.28
N SER A 168 3.55 13.44 3.15
CA SER A 168 2.86 13.58 1.87
C SER A 168 2.35 12.25 1.28
N GLU A 169 2.80 11.12 1.80
CA GLU A 169 2.39 9.77 1.40
C GLU A 169 1.45 9.10 2.41
N LEU A 170 1.16 9.76 3.53
CA LEU A 170 0.25 9.22 4.53
C LEU A 170 -1.16 9.09 3.98
N VAL A 171 -1.71 7.91 4.13
CA VAL A 171 -3.03 7.56 3.63
C VAL A 171 -3.63 6.45 4.48
N TRP A 172 -4.94 6.43 4.59
CA TRP A 172 -5.64 5.31 5.22
C TRP A 172 -5.51 4.04 4.39
N LYS A 173 -5.08 2.98 5.04
CA LYS A 173 -4.86 1.66 4.45
C LYS A 173 -5.55 0.58 5.29
N ASP A 174 -5.76 -0.56 4.66
CA ASP A 174 -6.13 -1.82 5.30
C ASP A 174 -5.11 -2.93 5.01
N THR A 175 -4.27 -2.73 4.00
CA THR A 175 -3.28 -3.71 3.53
C THR A 175 -1.92 -3.06 3.42
N VAL A 176 -0.88 -3.78 3.82
CA VAL A 176 0.52 -3.33 3.71
C VAL A 176 1.44 -4.47 3.29
N TRP A 177 2.44 -4.14 2.47
CA TRP A 177 3.51 -5.06 2.10
C TRP A 177 4.63 -5.01 3.15
N VAL A 178 4.72 -6.06 3.96
CA VAL A 178 5.77 -6.21 4.98
C VAL A 178 6.97 -6.88 4.33
N LYS A 179 8.06 -6.15 4.12
CA LYS A 179 9.32 -6.72 3.61
C LYS A 179 10.12 -7.37 4.75
N LYS A 180 10.32 -6.63 5.83
CA LYS A 180 10.97 -7.07 7.06
C LYS A 180 10.20 -6.59 8.28
N LYS A 181 9.95 -5.27 8.37
CA LYS A 181 9.30 -4.62 9.50
C LYS A 181 8.42 -3.47 9.04
N VAL A 182 7.25 -3.35 9.62
CA VAL A 182 6.35 -2.21 9.42
C VAL A 182 5.80 -1.79 10.78
N GLN A 183 5.73 -0.49 11.02
CA GLN A 183 4.99 0.08 12.14
C GLN A 183 3.75 0.78 11.60
N ILE A 184 2.59 0.45 12.15
CA ILE A 184 1.32 1.04 11.79
C ILE A 184 0.63 1.61 13.02
N LEU A 185 -0.17 2.67 12.80
CA LEU A 185 -1.09 3.22 13.80
C LEU A 185 -2.51 2.86 13.39
N SER A 186 -3.19 2.08 14.23
CA SER A 186 -4.56 1.60 14.01
C SER A 186 -5.52 2.20 15.04
N LEU A 187 -6.76 2.46 14.58
CA LEU A 187 -7.89 2.90 15.40
C LEU A 187 -8.67 1.71 15.94
#